data_94600c6dff7c6a66ae8cc1a30db2c7e8
#
_entry.id   94600c6dff7c6a66ae8cc1a30db2c7e8
#
_cell.length_a   1.000
_cell.length_b   1.000
_cell.length_c   1.000
_cell.angle_alpha   90.00
_cell.angle_beta   90.00
_cell.angle_gamma   90.00
#
_symmetry.space_group_name_H-M   'P 1'
#
loop_
_entity.id
_entity.type
_entity.pdbx_description
1 polymer ?
#
loop_
_entity_poly.entity_id
_entity_poly.type
_entity_poly.pdbx_seq_one_letter_code
_entity_poly.pdbx_strand_id
1 'polypeptide(L)'
;MILVDTSVWIDHLRRGDDALAALLDAGQVLAHPFVIGELALGALQPRELVLQSLDDLPQATVATDQEVLRVIDRYALWGLGIGYVDAHLLAAARLTPGAALWTRDRRLAGAAEKLSLAAEPAATSGTGRSR
;
A
#
# COMPACT_ATOMS: atom_id res chain seq x y z
N MET A 1 2.04 0.29 -11.21
CA MET A 1 1.99 1.26 -10.11
C MET A 1 1.94 0.55 -8.77
N ILE A 2 2.27 1.24 -7.70
CA ILE A 2 2.43 0.64 -6.38
C ILE A 2 1.40 1.22 -5.42
N LEU A 3 0.55 0.37 -4.87
CA LEU A 3 -0.32 0.74 -3.74
C LEU A 3 0.52 0.67 -2.46
N VAL A 4 0.63 1.79 -1.77
CA VAL A 4 1.50 1.92 -0.60
C VAL A 4 0.66 1.86 0.67
N ASP A 5 0.98 0.87 1.52
CA ASP A 5 0.30 0.67 2.80
C ASP A 5 0.66 1.77 3.80
N THR A 6 -0.22 1.96 4.77
CA THR A 6 -0.06 2.94 5.85
C THR A 6 1.30 2.79 6.56
N SER A 7 1.77 1.58 6.76
CA SER A 7 3.06 1.32 7.45
C SER A 7 4.23 2.04 6.78
N VAL A 8 4.26 2.05 5.45
CA VAL A 8 5.31 2.73 4.68
C VAL A 8 5.13 4.24 4.74
N TRP A 9 3.88 4.72 4.60
CA TRP A 9 3.58 6.14 4.66
C TRP A 9 3.97 6.76 6.01
N ILE A 10 3.70 6.05 7.10
CA ILE A 10 4.05 6.53 8.45
C ILE A 10 5.55 6.81 8.54
N ASP A 11 6.38 5.87 8.07
CA ASP A 11 7.83 6.06 8.08
C ASP A 11 8.25 7.23 7.22
N HIS A 12 7.66 7.36 6.03
CA HIS A 12 7.97 8.43 5.11
C HIS A 12 7.62 9.80 5.70
N LEU A 13 6.45 9.92 6.32
CA LEU A 13 6.00 11.18 6.90
C LEU A 13 6.78 11.56 8.15
N ARG A 14 7.38 10.58 8.83
CA ARG A 14 8.21 10.84 10.02
C ARG A 14 9.62 11.27 9.69
N ARG A 15 10.27 10.60 8.74
CA ARG A 15 11.71 10.77 8.51
C ARG A 15 12.13 10.71 7.05
N GLY A 16 11.17 10.59 6.15
CA GLY A 16 11.45 10.40 4.74
C GLY A 16 11.85 8.97 4.41
N ASP A 17 11.44 8.54 3.23
CA ASP A 17 11.81 7.25 2.66
C ASP A 17 12.20 7.50 1.21
N ASP A 18 13.46 7.25 0.89
CA ASP A 18 13.99 7.58 -0.44
C ASP A 18 13.32 6.78 -1.55
N ALA A 19 13.00 5.52 -1.27
CA ALA A 19 12.32 4.68 -2.27
C ALA A 19 10.91 5.19 -2.56
N LEU A 20 10.18 5.58 -1.52
CA LEU A 20 8.84 6.14 -1.71
C LEU A 20 8.91 7.49 -2.41
N ALA A 21 9.86 8.35 -2.02
CA ALA A 21 10.04 9.64 -2.68
C ALA A 21 10.28 9.47 -4.18
N ALA A 22 11.14 8.51 -4.56
CA ALA A 22 11.41 8.23 -5.97
C ALA A 22 10.17 7.76 -6.72
N LEU A 23 9.35 6.90 -6.11
CA LEU A 23 8.10 6.45 -6.71
C LEU A 23 7.09 7.59 -6.86
N LEU A 24 7.01 8.48 -5.87
CA LEU A 24 6.15 9.66 -5.94
C LEU A 24 6.57 10.58 -7.09
N ASP A 25 7.87 10.84 -7.21
CA ASP A 25 8.41 11.67 -8.30
C ASP A 25 8.13 11.06 -9.67
N ALA A 26 8.12 9.74 -9.75
CA ALA A 26 7.86 9.03 -11.01
C ALA A 26 6.36 8.85 -11.30
N GLY A 27 5.47 9.32 -10.42
CA GLY A 27 4.02 9.17 -10.60
C GLY A 27 3.56 7.72 -10.47
N GLN A 28 4.25 6.90 -9.70
CA GLN A 28 4.00 5.46 -9.61
C GLN A 28 3.30 5.01 -8.34
N VAL A 29 2.80 5.95 -7.54
CA VAL A 29 2.16 5.64 -6.26
C VAL A 29 0.64 5.71 -6.38
N LEU A 30 -0.02 4.67 -5.90
CA LEU A 30 -1.48 4.61 -5.77
C LEU A 30 -1.88 4.88 -4.32
N ALA A 31 -2.89 5.71 -4.13
CA ALA A 31 -3.53 5.87 -2.82
C ALA A 31 -4.79 5.01 -2.75
N HIS A 32 -5.31 4.85 -1.54
CA HIS A 32 -6.55 4.14 -1.27
C HIS A 32 -7.28 4.84 -0.13
N PRO A 33 -8.60 4.95 -0.19
CA PRO A 33 -9.36 5.67 0.86
C PRO A 33 -9.09 5.16 2.27
N PHE A 34 -8.91 3.86 2.46
CA PHE A 34 -8.65 3.31 3.78
C PHE A 34 -7.27 3.70 4.31
N VAL A 35 -6.26 3.76 3.44
CA VAL A 35 -4.93 4.26 3.82
C VAL A 35 -5.01 5.74 4.19
N ILE A 36 -5.68 6.53 3.37
CA ILE A 36 -5.88 7.96 3.65
C ILE A 36 -6.60 8.13 4.99
N GLY A 37 -7.64 7.34 5.23
CA GLY A 37 -8.41 7.38 6.48
C GLY A 37 -7.55 7.04 7.70
N GLU A 38 -6.72 6.02 7.60
CA GLU A 38 -5.81 5.64 8.68
C GLU A 38 -4.80 6.75 8.96
N LEU A 39 -4.23 7.35 7.92
CA LEU A 39 -3.30 8.47 8.08
C LEU A 39 -3.99 9.70 8.66
N ALA A 40 -5.24 9.93 8.29
CA ALA A 40 -6.04 11.07 8.77
C ALA A 40 -6.30 11.00 10.28
N LEU A 41 -6.25 9.82 10.88
CA LEU A 41 -6.39 9.63 12.32
C LEU A 41 -5.12 9.95 13.09
N GLY A 42 -4.00 10.11 12.42
CA GLY A 42 -2.73 10.43 13.04
C GLY A 42 -2.49 11.93 13.14
N ALA A 43 -1.39 12.28 13.79
CA ALA A 43 -0.99 13.68 13.97
C ALA A 43 -0.14 14.15 12.79
N LEU A 44 -0.79 14.45 11.68
CA LEU A 44 -0.12 14.91 10.46
C LEU A 44 0.28 16.39 10.55
N GLN A 45 1.44 16.72 9.98
CA GLN A 45 1.97 18.10 9.93
C GLN A 45 2.60 18.38 8.57
N PRO A 46 2.14 19.38 7.81
CA PRO A 46 0.88 20.12 7.96
C PRO A 46 -0.30 19.28 7.46
N ARG A 47 -1.31 19.17 8.29
CA ARG A 47 -2.40 18.21 8.08
C ARG A 47 -3.12 18.37 6.74
N GLU A 48 -3.62 19.57 6.49
CA GLU A 48 -4.46 19.77 5.29
C GLU A 48 -3.67 19.55 4.01
N LEU A 49 -2.40 20.00 3.98
CA LEU A 49 -1.55 19.82 2.81
C LEU A 49 -1.26 18.35 2.55
N VAL A 50 -0.96 17.58 3.60
CA VAL A 50 -0.67 16.15 3.47
C VAL A 50 -1.91 15.41 2.95
N LEU A 51 -3.08 15.65 3.55
CA LEU A 51 -4.31 14.98 3.13
C LEU A 51 -4.70 15.34 1.70
N GLN A 52 -4.53 16.61 1.30
CA GLN A 52 -4.81 17.02 -0.07
C GLN A 52 -3.85 16.36 -1.05
N SER A 53 -2.58 16.28 -0.71
CA SER A 53 -1.58 15.64 -1.54
C SER A 53 -1.88 14.15 -1.75
N LEU A 54 -2.33 13.46 -0.70
CA LEU A 54 -2.73 12.05 -0.81
C LEU A 54 -3.97 11.88 -1.69
N ASP A 55 -4.93 12.79 -1.55
CA ASP A 55 -6.16 12.74 -2.32
C ASP A 55 -5.90 13.01 -3.82
N ASP A 56 -4.88 13.79 -4.13
CA ASP A 56 -4.49 14.12 -5.50
C ASP A 56 -3.71 13.00 -6.21
N LEU A 57 -3.27 11.98 -5.48
CA LEU A 57 -2.58 10.84 -6.10
C LEU A 57 -3.55 10.00 -6.94
N PRO A 58 -3.03 9.26 -7.92
CA PRO A 58 -3.84 8.23 -8.56
C PRO A 58 -4.40 7.28 -7.52
N GLN A 59 -5.66 6.87 -7.70
CA GLN A 59 -6.37 6.05 -6.74
C GLN A 59 -6.45 4.60 -7.22
N ALA A 60 -6.21 3.66 -6.30
CA ALA A 60 -6.45 2.26 -6.58
C ALA A 60 -7.97 2.02 -6.75
N THR A 61 -8.31 0.97 -7.48
CA THR A 61 -9.71 0.55 -7.58
C THR A 61 -10.17 0.04 -6.21
N VAL A 62 -11.27 0.59 -5.71
CA VAL A 62 -11.82 0.17 -4.42
C VAL A 62 -12.69 -1.06 -4.63
N ALA A 63 -12.36 -2.16 -3.95
CA ALA A 63 -13.15 -3.37 -4.01
C ALA A 63 -14.41 -3.24 -3.19
N THR A 64 -15.48 -3.91 -3.62
CA THR A 64 -16.67 -4.08 -2.79
C THR A 64 -16.39 -5.10 -1.70
N ASP A 65 -17.20 -5.10 -0.65
CA ASP A 65 -17.07 -6.10 0.41
C ASP A 65 -17.20 -7.52 -0.15
N GLN A 66 -18.09 -7.73 -1.11
CA GLN A 66 -18.25 -9.03 -1.76
C GLN A 66 -16.99 -9.46 -2.50
N GLU A 67 -16.36 -8.53 -3.20
CA GLU A 67 -15.11 -8.82 -3.90
C GLU A 67 -13.99 -9.17 -2.93
N VAL A 68 -13.93 -8.47 -1.80
CA VAL A 68 -12.94 -8.77 -0.76
C VAL A 68 -13.15 -10.17 -0.19
N LEU A 69 -14.40 -10.52 0.11
CA LEU A 69 -14.71 -11.86 0.63
C LEU A 69 -14.34 -12.95 -0.38
N ARG A 70 -14.53 -12.71 -1.67
CA ARG A 70 -14.10 -13.67 -2.69
C ARG A 70 -12.58 -13.83 -2.73
N VAL A 71 -11.84 -12.74 -2.58
CA VAL A 71 -10.37 -12.80 -2.54
C VAL A 71 -9.92 -13.59 -1.32
N ILE A 72 -10.53 -13.34 -0.15
CA ILE A 72 -10.22 -14.09 1.07
C ILE A 72 -10.43 -15.60 0.84
N ASP A 73 -11.56 -15.98 0.25
CA ASP A 73 -11.87 -17.39 0.02
C ASP A 73 -10.95 -18.00 -1.03
N ARG A 74 -10.77 -17.32 -2.14
CA ARG A 74 -9.99 -17.85 -3.25
C ARG A 74 -8.54 -18.13 -2.88
N TYR A 75 -7.94 -17.24 -2.09
CA TYR A 75 -6.52 -17.34 -1.74
C TYR A 75 -6.28 -17.85 -0.33
N ALA A 76 -7.34 -18.30 0.34
CA ALA A 76 -7.26 -18.86 1.69
C ALA A 76 -6.56 -17.91 2.66
N LEU A 77 -7.02 -16.66 2.72
CA LEU A 77 -6.38 -15.63 3.51
C LEU A 77 -6.76 -15.65 4.99
N TRP A 78 -7.67 -16.56 5.39
CA TRP A 78 -8.07 -16.67 6.79
C TRP A 78 -6.94 -17.27 7.63
N GLY A 79 -6.90 -16.88 8.89
CA GLY A 79 -5.92 -17.41 9.84
C GLY A 79 -4.51 -16.92 9.63
N LEU A 80 -4.27 -15.96 8.74
CA LEU A 80 -2.94 -15.43 8.47
C LEU A 80 -2.56 -14.25 9.36
N GLY A 81 -3.48 -13.78 10.18
CA GLY A 81 -3.22 -12.66 11.08
C GLY A 81 -3.27 -11.29 10.41
N ILE A 82 -3.87 -11.21 9.22
CA ILE A 82 -4.11 -9.92 8.58
C ILE A 82 -5.51 -9.42 8.93
N GLY A 83 -5.68 -8.10 8.94
CA GLY A 83 -6.98 -7.48 9.21
C GLY A 83 -7.81 -7.29 7.95
N TYR A 84 -9.07 -6.90 8.14
CA TYR A 84 -9.98 -6.72 7.03
C TYR A 84 -9.57 -5.55 6.11
N VAL A 85 -9.02 -4.48 6.69
CA VAL A 85 -8.48 -3.38 5.88
C VAL A 85 -7.35 -3.90 4.98
N ASP A 86 -6.47 -4.74 5.52
CA ASP A 86 -5.39 -5.35 4.73
C ASP A 86 -5.96 -6.16 3.57
N ALA A 87 -7.03 -6.93 3.81
CA ALA A 87 -7.69 -7.70 2.77
C ALA A 87 -8.28 -6.79 1.69
N HIS A 88 -8.82 -5.63 2.07
CA HIS A 88 -9.27 -4.62 1.11
C HIS A 88 -8.12 -4.11 0.23
N LEU A 89 -6.96 -3.88 0.82
CA LEU A 89 -5.80 -3.41 0.06
C LEU A 89 -5.31 -4.46 -0.94
N LEU A 90 -5.31 -5.74 -0.53
CA LEU A 90 -4.97 -6.83 -1.44
C LEU A 90 -5.95 -6.92 -2.61
N ALA A 91 -7.24 -6.83 -2.32
CA ALA A 91 -8.26 -6.86 -3.35
C ALA A 91 -8.15 -5.65 -4.29
N ALA A 92 -7.88 -4.46 -3.75
CA ALA A 92 -7.69 -3.26 -4.55
C ALA A 92 -6.49 -3.39 -5.49
N ALA A 93 -5.37 -3.90 -5.00
CA ALA A 93 -4.19 -4.11 -5.83
C ALA A 93 -4.48 -5.13 -6.93
N ARG A 94 -5.23 -6.19 -6.62
CA ARG A 94 -5.61 -7.19 -7.60
C ARG A 94 -6.52 -6.62 -8.68
N LEU A 95 -7.45 -5.75 -8.32
CA LEU A 95 -8.40 -5.15 -9.26
C LEU A 95 -7.80 -4.00 -10.08
N THR A 96 -6.71 -3.43 -9.64
CA THR A 96 -6.06 -2.33 -10.35
C THR A 96 -5.02 -2.91 -11.30
N PRO A 97 -5.22 -2.77 -12.63
CA PRO A 97 -4.30 -3.39 -13.60
C PRO A 97 -2.85 -2.95 -13.38
N GLY A 98 -1.95 -3.92 -13.33
CA GLY A 98 -0.52 -3.69 -13.19
C GLY A 98 -0.08 -3.23 -11.82
N ALA A 99 -0.95 -3.26 -10.81
CA ALA A 99 -0.61 -2.79 -9.47
C ALA A 99 0.04 -3.88 -8.64
N ALA A 100 0.86 -3.44 -7.67
CA ALA A 100 1.40 -4.30 -6.62
C ALA A 100 1.22 -3.56 -5.29
N LEU A 101 1.36 -4.28 -4.19
CA LEU A 101 1.20 -3.74 -2.84
C LEU A 101 2.54 -3.72 -2.11
N TRP A 102 2.89 -2.56 -1.55
CA TRP A 102 4.09 -2.41 -0.74
C TRP A 102 3.70 -2.13 0.71
N THR A 103 4.16 -2.99 1.61
CA THR A 103 3.90 -2.90 3.04
C THR A 103 5.15 -3.31 3.82
N ARG A 104 5.25 -2.83 5.06
CA ARG A 104 6.27 -3.29 6.01
C ARG A 104 5.72 -4.29 7.02
N ASP A 105 4.42 -4.54 6.99
CA ASP A 105 3.82 -5.58 7.80
C ASP A 105 4.14 -6.94 7.17
N ARG A 106 4.82 -7.80 7.92
CA ARG A 106 5.31 -9.09 7.40
C ARG A 106 4.17 -10.03 7.02
N ARG A 107 3.08 -10.01 7.76
CA ARG A 107 1.92 -10.87 7.48
C ARG A 107 1.22 -10.42 6.21
N LEU A 108 1.04 -9.13 6.06
CA LEU A 108 0.44 -8.59 4.83
C LEU A 108 1.35 -8.81 3.63
N ALA A 109 2.66 -8.63 3.79
CA ALA A 109 3.61 -8.91 2.71
C ALA A 109 3.54 -10.37 2.27
N GLY A 110 3.47 -11.30 3.22
CA GLY A 110 3.32 -12.72 2.92
C GLY A 110 2.04 -13.02 2.15
N ALA A 111 0.94 -12.39 2.54
CA ALA A 111 -0.33 -12.54 1.83
C ALA A 111 -0.23 -11.97 0.41
N ALA A 112 0.41 -10.82 0.25
CA ALA A 112 0.61 -10.23 -1.08
C ALA A 112 1.45 -11.15 -1.98
N GLU A 113 2.44 -11.83 -1.43
CA GLU A 113 3.22 -12.82 -2.19
C GLU A 113 2.34 -13.96 -2.69
N LYS A 114 1.40 -14.44 -1.87
CA LYS A 114 0.48 -15.51 -2.28
C LYS A 114 -0.35 -15.10 -3.51
N LEU A 115 -0.64 -13.82 -3.64
CA LEU A 115 -1.41 -13.30 -4.77
C LEU A 115 -0.50 -12.82 -5.91
N SER A 116 0.82 -12.94 -5.78
CA SER A 116 1.80 -12.40 -6.73
C SER A 116 1.66 -10.88 -6.90
N LEU A 117 1.37 -10.19 -5.81
CA LEU A 117 1.15 -8.74 -5.80
C LEU A 117 2.18 -8.01 -4.94
N ALA A 118 3.15 -8.69 -4.35
CA ALA A 118 4.11 -8.05 -3.47
C ALA A 118 5.04 -7.13 -4.25
N ALA A 119 5.22 -5.91 -3.74
CA ALA A 119 6.18 -4.96 -4.27
C ALA A 119 7.32 -4.81 -3.27
N GLU A 120 8.55 -4.82 -3.77
CA GLU A 120 9.73 -4.51 -2.98
C GLU A 120 10.54 -3.47 -3.73
N PRO A 121 10.17 -2.20 -3.58
CA PRO A 121 10.91 -1.15 -4.26
C PRO A 121 12.37 -1.19 -3.83
N ALA A 122 13.27 -1.09 -4.82
CA ALA A 122 14.67 -1.15 -4.57
C ALA A 122 15.07 -0.06 -3.59
N ALA A 123 15.54 -0.53 -2.56
CA ALA A 123 15.97 0.35 -1.52
C ALA A 123 17.33 0.84 -1.83
N THR A 124 16.45 -0.18 -2.54
CA THR A 124 16.95 -0.30 -2.47
C THR A 124 17.75 -0.13 -2.77
N SER A 125 17.73 -0.22 -2.99
CA SER A 125 18.48 -0.22 -3.12
C SER A 125 19.31 -0.02 -3.09
N GLY A 126 19.37 -0.05 -2.99
CA GLY A 126 20.19 -0.03 -2.88
C GLY A 126 20.86 -0.11 -3.05
N THR A 127 20.67 -0.39 -2.99
CA THR A 127 21.28 -0.68 -3.21
C THR A 127 21.87 -0.91 -3.77
N GLY A 128 21.70 -1.04 -3.81
CA GLY A 128 22.17 -1.45 -4.32
C GLY A 128 22.79 -1.59 -4.74
N ARG A 129 22.79 -1.86 -4.66
CA ARG A 129 23.39 -2.31 -4.81
C ARG A 129 24.07 -2.71 -5.44
N SER A 130 24.00 -2.88 -5.46
CA SER A 130 24.53 -3.38 -5.83
C SER A 130 24.84 -4.06 -6.14
N ARG A 131 24.56 -4.36 -6.10
CA ARG A 131 24.78 -5.24 -6.11
C ARG A 131 25.24 -5.81 -6.72
#